data_a5235aec8fffa46a2518842892f5b674
#
_entry.id   a5235aec8fffa46a2518842892f5b674
#
_cell.length_a   1.000
_cell.length_b   1.000
_cell.length_c   1.000
_cell.angle_alpha   90.00
_cell.angle_beta   90.00
_cell.angle_gamma   90.00
#
_symmetry.space_group_name_H-M   'P 1'
#
loop_
_entity.id
_entity.type
_entity.pdbx_description
1 polymer ?
#
loop_
_entity_poly.entity_id
_entity_poly.type
_entity_poly.pdbx_seq_one_letter_code
_entity_poly.pdbx_strand_id
1 'polypeptide(L)'
;VLKSLKANKHVFVEKPLCLLESELQEIIEKQAETNKAVMVGFNRRFSPLTAKLKKAVGNNPMTMLYRINAGAIPGDNWIQDLEIGGGRVLGEVCHFIDYLTYLNGSLPVKVSATALPDANQLNDTLNILIQFKNGSSGVVAYYANGSKAMTKEYVEVFSVGLSATLNDFKELKIYGKGKPKKTKILNQNKGQKEMVNAFINGLLSNGKVPIEFEEIVAVTKTSFKVLESIKRGGEQVKV
;
A
#
# COMPACT_ATOMS: atom_id res chain seq x y z
N VAL A 1 -4.89 15.07 -11.05
CA VAL A 1 -3.47 14.89 -11.39
C VAL A 1 -3.17 15.58 -12.73
N LEU A 2 -3.76 15.14 -13.84
CA LEU A 2 -3.48 15.63 -15.20
C LEU A 2 -3.58 17.15 -15.37
N LYS A 3 -4.65 17.76 -14.82
CA LYS A 3 -4.82 19.24 -14.86
C LYS A 3 -3.64 19.99 -14.21
N SER A 4 -3.14 19.48 -13.09
CA SER A 4 -2.00 20.09 -12.37
C SER A 4 -0.70 19.91 -13.14
N LEU A 5 -0.46 18.71 -13.71
CA LEU A 5 0.70 18.46 -14.56
C LEU A 5 0.69 19.35 -15.82
N LYS A 6 -0.45 19.48 -16.52
CA LYS A 6 -0.61 20.39 -17.65
C LYS A 6 -0.34 21.85 -17.27
N ALA A 7 -0.63 22.24 -16.03
CA ALA A 7 -0.31 23.55 -15.47
C ALA A 7 1.15 23.65 -14.93
N ASN A 8 1.99 22.65 -15.23
CA ASN A 8 3.40 22.60 -14.83
C ASN A 8 3.63 22.66 -13.30
N LYS A 9 2.75 22.01 -12.50
CA LYS A 9 2.80 21.96 -11.05
C LYS A 9 3.20 20.58 -10.55
N HIS A 10 3.95 20.53 -9.43
CA HIS A 10 4.11 19.31 -8.65
C HIS A 10 2.77 18.92 -8.03
N VAL A 11 2.54 17.62 -7.84
CA VAL A 11 1.24 17.09 -7.43
C VAL A 11 1.40 16.23 -6.18
N PHE A 12 0.62 16.55 -5.15
CA PHE A 12 0.28 15.64 -4.08
C PHE A 12 -1.19 15.27 -4.23
N VAL A 13 -1.49 13.99 -4.29
CA VAL A 13 -2.84 13.48 -4.49
C VAL A 13 -3.18 12.41 -3.46
N GLU A 14 -4.40 12.40 -2.95
CA GLU A 14 -4.90 11.29 -2.15
C GLU A 14 -5.05 10.02 -3.00
N LYS A 15 -4.97 8.88 -2.32
CA LYS A 15 -5.15 7.57 -2.98
C LYS A 15 -6.63 7.35 -3.39
N PRO A 16 -6.90 6.58 -4.43
CA PRO A 16 -5.92 6.03 -5.38
C PRO A 16 -5.39 7.09 -6.35
N LEU A 17 -4.31 6.79 -7.06
CA LEU A 17 -3.77 7.68 -8.10
C LEU A 17 -4.80 7.91 -9.21
N CYS A 18 -5.47 6.84 -9.64
CA CYS A 18 -6.49 6.80 -10.68
C CYS A 18 -7.35 5.54 -10.56
N LEU A 19 -8.45 5.47 -11.30
CA LEU A 19 -9.40 4.36 -11.29
C LEU A 19 -9.31 3.46 -12.53
N LEU A 20 -8.68 3.92 -13.63
CA LEU A 20 -8.57 3.20 -14.89
C LEU A 20 -7.12 3.05 -15.34
N GLU A 21 -6.80 1.93 -16.01
CA GLU A 21 -5.47 1.72 -16.60
C GLU A 21 -5.15 2.76 -17.67
N SER A 22 -6.14 3.23 -18.44
CA SER A 22 -5.98 4.30 -19.42
C SER A 22 -5.57 5.63 -18.78
N GLU A 23 -6.19 5.99 -17.65
CA GLU A 23 -5.80 7.19 -16.88
C GLU A 23 -4.37 7.09 -16.35
N LEU A 24 -3.96 5.89 -15.90
CA LEU A 24 -2.59 5.66 -15.45
C LEU A 24 -1.60 5.93 -16.59
N GLN A 25 -1.90 5.45 -17.79
CA GLN A 25 -1.04 5.66 -18.95
C GLN A 25 -0.91 7.16 -19.31
N GLU A 26 -2.03 7.89 -19.32
CA GLU A 26 -2.00 9.35 -19.55
C GLU A 26 -1.20 10.10 -18.48
N ILE A 27 -1.28 9.67 -17.20
CA ILE A 27 -0.52 10.28 -16.11
C ILE A 27 0.99 10.00 -16.29
N ILE A 28 1.38 8.79 -16.69
CA ILE A 28 2.77 8.43 -16.96
C ILE A 28 3.35 9.31 -18.06
N GLU A 29 2.65 9.41 -19.18
CA GLU A 29 3.08 10.22 -20.34
C GLU A 29 3.20 11.70 -19.93
N LYS A 30 2.20 12.25 -19.26
CA LYS A 30 2.20 13.65 -18.85
C LYS A 30 3.26 13.95 -17.79
N GLN A 31 3.52 13.04 -16.87
CA GLN A 31 4.60 13.18 -15.89
C GLN A 31 5.97 13.21 -16.58
N ALA A 32 6.20 12.32 -17.55
CA ALA A 32 7.44 12.31 -18.33
C ALA A 32 7.67 13.61 -19.14
N GLU A 33 6.60 14.15 -19.78
CA GLU A 33 6.67 15.42 -20.52
C GLU A 33 7.00 16.61 -19.61
N THR A 34 6.41 16.68 -18.43
CA THR A 34 6.52 17.85 -17.54
C THR A 34 7.68 17.74 -16.57
N ASN A 35 8.18 16.53 -16.32
CA ASN A 35 9.17 16.23 -15.29
C ASN A 35 8.80 16.77 -13.88
N LYS A 36 7.48 16.85 -13.60
CA LYS A 36 7.00 17.28 -12.30
C LYS A 36 6.80 16.09 -11.38
N ALA A 37 7.12 16.30 -10.11
CA ALA A 37 6.91 15.27 -9.09
C ALA A 37 5.41 15.01 -8.90
N VAL A 38 5.05 13.73 -8.83
CA VAL A 38 3.73 13.24 -8.43
C VAL A 38 3.93 12.34 -7.24
N MET A 39 3.22 12.60 -6.16
CA MET A 39 3.23 11.78 -4.95
C MET A 39 1.81 11.43 -4.53
N VAL A 40 1.58 10.16 -4.22
CA VAL A 40 0.31 9.66 -3.69
C VAL A 40 0.37 9.58 -2.17
N GLY A 41 -0.75 9.84 -1.51
CA GLY A 41 -0.90 9.87 -0.06
C GLY A 41 -0.74 8.52 0.65
N PHE A 42 0.32 7.78 0.37
CA PHE A 42 0.66 6.51 1.02
C PHE A 42 1.33 6.74 2.36
N ASN A 43 0.53 7.14 3.34
CA ASN A 43 1.01 7.61 4.65
C ASN A 43 1.72 6.55 5.49
N ARG A 44 1.33 5.26 5.43
CA ARG A 44 1.79 4.20 6.34
C ARG A 44 3.29 3.97 6.32
N ARG A 45 3.96 4.17 5.18
CA ARG A 45 5.41 4.09 5.07
C ARG A 45 6.15 5.15 5.91
N PHE A 46 5.48 6.26 6.23
CA PHE A 46 6.04 7.37 7.03
C PHE A 46 5.78 7.24 8.53
N SER A 47 5.09 6.19 8.98
CA SER A 47 4.91 5.96 10.42
C SER A 47 6.26 5.78 11.12
N PRO A 48 6.46 6.40 12.30
CA PRO A 48 7.70 6.23 13.07
C PRO A 48 8.01 4.78 13.42
N LEU A 49 6.97 3.96 13.65
CA LEU A 49 7.16 2.52 13.90
C LEU A 49 7.53 1.76 12.62
N THR A 50 7.02 2.18 11.45
CA THR A 50 7.45 1.64 10.16
C THR A 50 8.92 1.92 9.88
N ALA A 51 9.39 3.14 10.14
CA ALA A 51 10.80 3.48 9.98
C ALA A 51 11.71 2.61 10.86
N LYS A 52 11.31 2.34 12.12
CA LYS A 52 12.03 1.42 13.01
C LYS A 52 12.00 -0.03 12.49
N LEU A 53 10.86 -0.49 11.98
CA LEU A 53 10.72 -1.82 11.38
C LEU A 53 11.62 -1.95 10.16
N LYS A 54 11.55 -1.02 9.20
CA LYS A 54 12.38 -1.00 7.99
C LYS A 54 13.88 -1.04 8.32
N LYS A 55 14.30 -0.24 9.31
CA LYS A 55 15.69 -0.25 9.78
C LYS A 55 16.11 -1.63 10.35
N ALA A 56 15.20 -2.32 11.03
CA ALA A 56 15.49 -3.62 11.64
C ALA A 56 15.60 -4.74 10.61
N VAL A 57 14.69 -4.79 9.63
CA VAL A 57 14.66 -5.87 8.61
C VAL A 57 15.68 -5.64 7.49
N GLY A 58 16.11 -4.41 7.26
CA GLY A 58 17.07 -4.07 6.20
C GLY A 58 16.52 -4.28 4.79
N ASN A 59 17.41 -4.70 3.86
CA ASN A 59 17.08 -4.91 2.44
C ASN A 59 17.15 -6.38 2.01
N ASN A 60 17.22 -7.33 2.97
CA ASN A 60 17.22 -8.75 2.64
C ASN A 60 15.85 -9.19 2.12
N PRO A 61 15.78 -10.23 1.28
CA PRO A 61 14.52 -10.86 0.94
C PRO A 61 13.74 -11.28 2.19
N MET A 62 12.42 -11.09 2.14
CA MET A 62 11.56 -11.31 3.30
C MET A 62 10.21 -11.88 2.90
N THR A 63 9.57 -12.54 3.87
CA THR A 63 8.17 -12.94 3.77
C THR A 63 7.34 -12.06 4.69
N MET A 64 6.21 -11.57 4.19
CA MET A 64 5.39 -10.59 4.89
C MET A 64 3.92 -10.99 4.89
N LEU A 65 3.24 -10.72 6.00
CA LEU A 65 1.78 -10.79 6.10
C LEU A 65 1.25 -9.44 6.57
N TYR A 66 0.30 -8.88 5.85
CA TYR A 66 -0.45 -7.71 6.27
C TYR A 66 -1.94 -8.06 6.34
N ARG A 67 -2.45 -8.24 7.54
CA ARG A 67 -3.87 -8.48 7.81
C ARG A 67 -4.57 -7.17 8.12
N ILE A 68 -5.67 -6.90 7.41
CA ILE A 68 -6.51 -5.72 7.59
C ILE A 68 -7.93 -6.19 7.94
N ASN A 69 -8.36 -5.90 9.14
CA ASN A 69 -9.75 -6.03 9.56
C ASN A 69 -10.46 -4.70 9.29
N ALA A 70 -10.92 -4.52 8.07
CA ALA A 70 -11.49 -3.26 7.61
C ALA A 70 -12.90 -3.03 8.17
N GLY A 71 -13.64 -4.12 8.40
CA GLY A 71 -15.03 -4.10 8.81
C GLY A 71 -15.98 -3.63 7.71
N ALA A 72 -17.24 -3.93 7.86
CA ALA A 72 -18.28 -3.53 6.92
C ALA A 72 -18.47 -2.00 6.90
N ILE A 73 -18.80 -1.48 5.72
CA ILE A 73 -19.28 -0.11 5.52
C ILE A 73 -20.68 -0.16 4.89
N PRO A 74 -21.51 0.88 5.05
CA PRO A 74 -22.84 0.94 4.44
C PRO A 74 -22.78 0.76 2.92
N GLY A 75 -23.77 0.09 2.33
CA GLY A 75 -23.81 -0.21 0.89
C GLY A 75 -23.91 1.03 -0.01
N ASP A 76 -24.45 2.12 0.52
CA ASP A 76 -24.58 3.43 -0.10
C ASP A 76 -23.32 4.31 0.03
N ASN A 77 -22.26 3.82 0.66
CA ASN A 77 -21.02 4.57 0.78
C ASN A 77 -20.37 4.71 -0.61
N TRP A 78 -20.01 5.94 -0.99
CA TRP A 78 -19.45 6.29 -2.29
C TRP A 78 -18.22 5.43 -2.71
N ILE A 79 -17.47 4.90 -1.74
CA ILE A 79 -16.30 4.05 -2.03
C ILE A 79 -16.70 2.69 -2.61
N GLN A 80 -17.95 2.24 -2.39
CA GLN A 80 -18.48 1.00 -2.94
C GLN A 80 -19.04 1.18 -4.37
N ASP A 81 -19.27 2.42 -4.78
CA ASP A 81 -19.58 2.73 -6.17
C ASP A 81 -18.33 2.54 -7.03
N LEU A 82 -18.41 1.61 -7.99
CA LEU A 82 -17.25 1.24 -8.81
C LEU A 82 -16.83 2.37 -9.79
N GLU A 83 -17.75 3.25 -10.18
CA GLU A 83 -17.47 4.37 -11.08
C GLU A 83 -16.89 5.58 -10.34
N ILE A 84 -17.34 5.82 -9.10
CA ILE A 84 -16.93 6.99 -8.30
C ILE A 84 -15.75 6.65 -7.40
N GLY A 85 -15.87 5.57 -6.63
CA GLY A 85 -14.89 5.17 -5.60
C GLY A 85 -13.93 4.08 -6.06
N GLY A 86 -14.22 3.38 -7.16
CA GLY A 86 -13.43 2.28 -7.68
C GLY A 86 -13.47 1.00 -6.83
N GLY A 87 -14.31 0.97 -5.80
CA GLY A 87 -14.36 -0.12 -4.83
C GLY A 87 -13.17 -0.14 -3.88
N ARG A 88 -13.22 -1.04 -2.89
CA ARG A 88 -12.22 -1.05 -1.81
C ARG A 88 -10.85 -1.59 -2.25
N VAL A 89 -10.78 -2.37 -3.34
CA VAL A 89 -9.49 -2.82 -3.87
C VAL A 89 -8.67 -1.64 -4.37
N LEU A 90 -9.20 -0.81 -5.24
CA LEU A 90 -8.49 0.37 -5.72
C LEU A 90 -8.41 1.45 -4.64
N GLY A 91 -9.55 1.72 -3.96
CA GLY A 91 -9.66 2.80 -2.99
C GLY A 91 -8.91 2.58 -1.67
N GLU A 92 -8.64 1.34 -1.24
CA GLU A 92 -7.98 1.08 0.05
C GLU A 92 -6.80 0.10 -0.04
N VAL A 93 -6.91 -1.00 -0.79
CA VAL A 93 -5.89 -2.06 -0.81
C VAL A 93 -4.55 -1.56 -1.37
N CYS A 94 -4.56 -0.56 -2.25
CA CYS A 94 -3.34 0.10 -2.75
C CYS A 94 -2.41 0.58 -1.63
N HIS A 95 -2.94 1.03 -0.47
CA HIS A 95 -2.13 1.39 0.69
C HIS A 95 -1.26 0.24 1.24
N PHE A 96 -1.81 -0.99 1.22
CA PHE A 96 -1.15 -2.15 1.81
C PHE A 96 -0.17 -2.77 0.83
N ILE A 97 -0.46 -2.69 -0.48
CA ILE A 97 0.48 -3.02 -1.54
C ILE A 97 1.68 -2.07 -1.48
N ASP A 98 1.43 -0.76 -1.37
CA ASP A 98 2.48 0.26 -1.18
C ASP A 98 3.36 -0.03 0.04
N TYR A 99 2.72 -0.34 1.18
CA TYR A 99 3.43 -0.62 2.41
C TYR A 99 4.39 -1.80 2.28
N LEU A 100 3.94 -2.92 1.69
CA LEU A 100 4.79 -4.08 1.46
C LEU A 100 5.90 -3.80 0.45
N THR A 101 5.62 -3.02 -0.61
CA THR A 101 6.60 -2.55 -1.60
C THR A 101 7.70 -1.74 -0.93
N TYR A 102 7.34 -0.76 -0.13
CA TYR A 102 8.27 0.06 0.65
C TYR A 102 9.10 -0.78 1.62
N LEU A 103 8.44 -1.68 2.37
CA LEU A 103 9.09 -2.43 3.44
C LEU A 103 10.19 -3.37 2.92
N ASN A 104 9.96 -4.05 1.80
CA ASN A 104 10.97 -4.91 1.19
C ASN A 104 11.93 -4.17 0.24
N GLY A 105 11.59 -2.94 -0.19
CA GLY A 105 12.42 -2.11 -1.07
C GLY A 105 12.52 -2.65 -2.50
N SER A 106 11.48 -3.34 -2.99
CA SER A 106 11.48 -3.96 -4.32
C SER A 106 10.09 -3.90 -4.94
N LEU A 107 10.03 -3.75 -6.26
CA LEU A 107 8.78 -3.66 -6.98
C LEU A 107 8.05 -5.01 -7.07
N PRO A 108 6.70 -5.03 -7.02
CA PRO A 108 5.90 -6.21 -7.29
C PRO A 108 6.05 -6.63 -8.75
N VAL A 109 6.10 -7.94 -9.01
CA VAL A 109 6.25 -8.52 -10.36
C VAL A 109 5.14 -9.48 -10.73
N LYS A 110 4.47 -10.07 -9.74
CA LYS A 110 3.35 -10.99 -9.94
C LYS A 110 2.38 -10.91 -8.77
N VAL A 111 1.10 -11.12 -9.05
CA VAL A 111 0.05 -11.15 -8.05
C VAL A 111 -0.95 -12.27 -8.33
N SER A 112 -1.47 -12.88 -7.26
CA SER A 112 -2.61 -13.80 -7.28
C SER A 112 -3.59 -13.38 -6.20
N ALA A 113 -4.89 -13.38 -6.48
CA ALA A 113 -5.89 -12.92 -5.53
C ALA A 113 -7.18 -13.71 -5.62
N THR A 114 -7.76 -14.03 -4.47
CA THR A 114 -9.09 -14.66 -4.34
C THR A 114 -9.94 -13.83 -3.40
N ALA A 115 -11.21 -13.62 -3.77
CA ALA A 115 -12.18 -12.92 -2.96
C ALA A 115 -13.27 -13.87 -2.47
N LEU A 116 -13.83 -13.58 -1.29
CA LEU A 116 -15.04 -14.22 -0.82
C LEU A 116 -16.20 -13.75 -1.71
N PRO A 117 -17.00 -14.65 -2.29
CA PRO A 117 -18.17 -14.27 -3.08
C PRO A 117 -19.14 -13.41 -2.26
N ASP A 118 -19.60 -12.32 -2.86
CA ASP A 118 -20.63 -11.46 -2.30
C ASP A 118 -21.69 -11.11 -3.35
N ALA A 119 -22.92 -10.83 -2.91
CA ALA A 119 -24.07 -10.59 -3.79
C ALA A 119 -23.91 -9.35 -4.68
N ASN A 120 -23.10 -8.38 -4.24
CA ASN A 120 -22.87 -7.12 -4.94
C ASN A 120 -21.57 -7.10 -5.74
N GLN A 121 -20.83 -8.22 -5.75
CA GLN A 121 -19.53 -8.36 -6.44
C GLN A 121 -18.49 -7.32 -6.06
N LEU A 122 -18.52 -6.84 -4.81
CA LEU A 122 -17.63 -5.79 -4.30
C LEU A 122 -16.18 -6.29 -4.16
N ASN A 123 -15.98 -7.61 -4.01
CA ASN A 123 -14.68 -8.24 -3.82
C ASN A 123 -13.88 -7.61 -2.66
N ASP A 124 -14.56 -7.22 -1.59
CA ASP A 124 -13.98 -6.45 -0.48
C ASP A 124 -13.52 -7.31 0.70
N THR A 125 -13.56 -8.63 0.55
CA THR A 125 -13.02 -9.61 1.50
C THR A 125 -12.16 -10.59 0.73
N LEU A 126 -10.82 -10.39 0.78
CA LEU A 126 -9.92 -11.05 -0.16
C LEU A 126 -8.54 -11.32 0.42
N ASN A 127 -7.87 -12.32 -0.15
CA ASN A 127 -6.45 -12.62 0.07
C ASN A 127 -5.69 -12.35 -1.22
N ILE A 128 -4.56 -11.67 -1.10
CA ILE A 128 -3.68 -11.30 -2.20
C ILE A 128 -2.28 -11.81 -1.88
N LEU A 129 -1.69 -12.61 -2.77
CA LEU A 129 -0.29 -13.00 -2.73
C LEU A 129 0.49 -12.17 -3.75
N ILE A 130 1.56 -11.50 -3.30
CA ILE A 130 2.42 -10.65 -4.13
C ILE A 130 3.83 -11.23 -4.13
N GLN A 131 4.44 -11.35 -5.31
CA GLN A 131 5.85 -11.65 -5.49
C GLN A 131 6.60 -10.39 -5.93
N PHE A 132 7.77 -10.17 -5.34
CA PHE A 132 8.62 -9.00 -5.60
C PHE A 132 9.89 -9.39 -6.36
N LYS A 133 10.46 -8.43 -7.10
CA LYS A 133 11.62 -8.64 -7.96
C LYS A 133 12.85 -9.19 -7.23
N ASN A 134 13.04 -8.85 -5.95
CA ASN A 134 14.15 -9.33 -5.11
C ASN A 134 13.93 -10.72 -4.49
N GLY A 135 12.86 -11.43 -4.86
CA GLY A 135 12.51 -12.74 -4.32
C GLY A 135 11.66 -12.69 -3.03
N SER A 136 11.38 -11.51 -2.48
CA SER A 136 10.44 -11.37 -1.37
C SER A 136 9.02 -11.77 -1.77
N SER A 137 8.22 -12.18 -0.79
CA SER A 137 6.78 -12.42 -0.97
C SER A 137 5.98 -11.75 0.14
N GLY A 138 4.76 -11.35 -0.19
CA GLY A 138 3.86 -10.74 0.76
C GLY A 138 2.41 -11.15 0.56
N VAL A 139 1.69 -11.28 1.65
CA VAL A 139 0.24 -11.50 1.66
C VAL A 139 -0.45 -10.24 2.19
N VAL A 140 -1.41 -9.72 1.45
CA VAL A 140 -2.37 -8.73 1.93
C VAL A 140 -3.69 -9.47 2.16
N ALA A 141 -4.07 -9.62 3.42
CA ALA A 141 -5.32 -10.24 3.86
C ALA A 141 -6.31 -9.13 4.26
N TYR A 142 -7.19 -8.75 3.36
CA TYR A 142 -8.13 -7.63 3.53
C TYR A 142 -9.55 -8.16 3.76
N TYR A 143 -10.13 -7.89 4.93
CA TYR A 143 -11.38 -8.45 5.37
C TYR A 143 -12.39 -7.37 5.78
N ALA A 144 -13.46 -7.22 4.98
CA ALA A 144 -14.56 -6.32 5.25
C ALA A 144 -15.63 -6.93 6.19
N ASN A 145 -15.62 -8.24 6.37
CA ASN A 145 -16.62 -8.98 7.13
C ASN A 145 -16.28 -9.20 8.62
N GLY A 146 -15.13 -8.66 9.08
CA GLY A 146 -14.66 -8.86 10.44
C GLY A 146 -15.31 -7.93 11.47
N SER A 147 -15.29 -8.34 12.76
CA SER A 147 -15.74 -7.50 13.87
C SER A 147 -14.80 -6.33 14.14
N LYS A 148 -15.33 -5.12 14.27
CA LYS A 148 -14.58 -3.90 14.62
C LYS A 148 -13.98 -3.92 16.03
N ALA A 149 -14.32 -4.90 16.87
CA ALA A 149 -13.68 -5.10 18.18
C ALA A 149 -12.23 -5.59 18.07
N MET A 150 -11.86 -6.22 16.95
CA MET A 150 -10.47 -6.59 16.65
C MET A 150 -9.71 -5.40 16.06
N THR A 151 -8.42 -5.26 16.40
CA THR A 151 -7.55 -4.21 15.84
C THR A 151 -7.54 -4.22 14.30
N LYS A 152 -7.55 -3.03 13.69
CA LYS A 152 -7.70 -2.90 12.24
C LYS A 152 -6.50 -3.48 11.48
N GLU A 153 -5.28 -3.16 11.87
CA GLU A 153 -4.08 -3.43 11.06
C GLU A 153 -3.03 -4.24 11.83
N TYR A 154 -2.55 -5.32 11.22
CA TYR A 154 -1.53 -6.18 11.82
C TYR A 154 -0.55 -6.65 10.75
N VAL A 155 0.74 -6.40 10.97
CA VAL A 155 1.83 -6.76 10.05
C VAL A 155 2.75 -7.76 10.72
N GLU A 156 3.16 -8.79 9.99
CA GLU A 156 4.24 -9.72 10.35
C GLU A 156 5.29 -9.72 9.25
N VAL A 157 6.54 -9.79 9.66
CA VAL A 157 7.71 -9.86 8.76
C VAL A 157 8.68 -10.90 9.25
N PHE A 158 9.20 -11.69 8.32
CA PHE A 158 10.21 -12.72 8.57
C PHE A 158 11.36 -12.54 7.59
N SER A 159 12.58 -12.32 8.08
CA SER A 159 13.78 -12.11 7.27
C SER A 159 15.04 -12.49 8.02
N VAL A 160 15.85 -13.42 7.47
CA VAL A 160 17.21 -13.77 7.92
C VAL A 160 17.36 -13.92 9.45
N GLY A 161 16.51 -14.76 10.05
CA GLY A 161 16.53 -15.01 11.51
C GLY A 161 15.96 -13.89 12.38
N LEU A 162 15.33 -12.90 11.76
CA LEU A 162 14.55 -11.85 12.41
C LEU A 162 13.07 -12.05 12.11
N SER A 163 12.23 -11.90 13.11
CA SER A 163 10.78 -11.75 12.94
C SER A 163 10.33 -10.45 13.59
N ALA A 164 9.31 -9.83 13.05
CA ALA A 164 8.74 -8.63 13.64
C ALA A 164 7.23 -8.60 13.50
N THR A 165 6.55 -7.98 14.47
CA THR A 165 5.12 -7.72 14.43
C THR A 165 4.84 -6.24 14.68
N LEU A 166 3.98 -5.64 13.84
CA LEU A 166 3.48 -4.28 14.03
C LEU A 166 1.96 -4.33 14.20
N ASN A 167 1.49 -3.99 15.39
CA ASN A 167 0.07 -3.99 15.72
C ASN A 167 -0.48 -2.56 15.70
N ASP A 168 -1.37 -2.31 14.74
CA ASP A 168 -2.19 -1.10 14.57
C ASP A 168 -1.39 0.22 14.68
N PHE A 169 -0.12 0.19 14.25
CA PHE A 169 0.80 1.33 14.37
C PHE A 169 0.92 1.92 15.78
N LYS A 170 0.68 1.07 16.80
CA LYS A 170 0.81 1.38 18.22
C LYS A 170 1.89 0.56 18.91
N GLU A 171 2.11 -0.67 18.48
CA GLU A 171 3.08 -1.57 19.10
C GLU A 171 3.91 -2.28 18.02
N LEU A 172 5.23 -2.15 18.11
CA LEU A 172 6.21 -2.90 17.32
C LEU A 172 6.97 -3.84 18.24
N LYS A 173 7.05 -5.12 17.87
CA LYS A 173 7.94 -6.11 18.49
C LYS A 173 8.89 -6.66 17.45
N ILE A 174 10.16 -6.75 17.80
CA ILE A 174 11.22 -7.31 16.96
C ILE A 174 11.87 -8.47 17.72
N TYR A 175 11.86 -9.63 17.09
CA TYR A 175 12.42 -10.87 17.57
C TYR A 175 13.68 -11.18 16.76
N GLY A 176 14.79 -11.44 17.41
CA GLY A 176 16.08 -11.79 16.82
C GLY A 176 16.95 -12.46 17.87
N LYS A 177 18.27 -12.27 17.81
CA LYS A 177 19.16 -12.77 18.86
C LYS A 177 18.88 -12.05 20.18
N GLY A 178 18.61 -12.83 21.24
CA GLY A 178 18.34 -12.30 22.59
C GLY A 178 16.86 -12.00 22.86
N LYS A 179 16.60 -11.16 23.86
CA LYS A 179 15.23 -10.81 24.27
C LYS A 179 14.53 -9.96 23.21
N PRO A 180 13.22 -10.18 22.95
CA PRO A 180 12.45 -9.36 22.01
C PRO A 180 12.49 -7.88 22.38
N LYS A 181 12.73 -7.02 21.38
CA LYS A 181 12.66 -5.57 21.55
C LYS A 181 11.22 -5.09 21.28
N LYS A 182 10.66 -4.40 22.26
CA LYS A 182 9.29 -3.86 22.17
C LYS A 182 9.35 -2.33 22.16
N THR A 183 8.62 -1.71 21.22
CA THR A 183 8.33 -0.28 21.20
C THR A 183 6.82 -0.09 21.20
N LYS A 184 6.29 0.68 22.13
CA LYS A 184 4.87 1.03 22.22
C LYS A 184 4.73 2.54 22.26
N ILE A 185 3.73 3.06 21.57
CA ILE A 185 3.37 4.49 21.58
C ILE A 185 1.94 4.64 22.09
N LEU A 186 1.66 5.75 22.75
CA LEU A 186 0.35 5.98 23.38
C LEU A 186 -0.73 6.18 22.31
N ASN A 187 -0.49 7.08 21.37
CA ASN A 187 -1.41 7.41 20.31
C ASN A 187 -0.96 6.76 18.99
N GLN A 188 -1.94 6.21 18.25
CA GLN A 188 -1.66 5.67 16.92
C GLN A 188 -1.08 6.75 16.00
N ASN A 189 0.03 6.41 15.32
CA ASN A 189 0.63 7.28 14.31
C ASN A 189 0.86 6.50 13.02
N LYS A 190 0.02 6.76 12.01
CA LYS A 190 0.10 6.17 10.68
C LYS A 190 0.91 7.02 9.69
N GLY A 191 1.58 8.09 10.15
CA GLY A 191 2.52 8.86 9.35
C GLY A 191 1.93 9.97 8.49
N GLN A 192 0.69 10.43 8.70
CA GLN A 192 0.09 11.47 7.87
C GLN A 192 0.88 12.79 7.91
N LYS A 193 1.22 13.24 9.12
CA LYS A 193 2.00 14.48 9.32
C LYS A 193 3.40 14.35 8.74
N GLU A 194 4.05 13.23 9.02
CA GLU A 194 5.40 12.93 8.54
C GLU A 194 5.44 12.87 7.01
N MET A 195 4.41 12.30 6.38
CA MET A 195 4.27 12.22 4.93
C MET A 195 4.19 13.61 4.28
N VAL A 196 3.30 14.47 4.78
CA VAL A 196 3.14 15.83 4.25
C VAL A 196 4.42 16.65 4.43
N ASN A 197 5.05 16.56 5.60
CA ASN A 197 6.32 17.23 5.84
C ASN A 197 7.42 16.72 4.92
N ALA A 198 7.51 15.41 4.69
CA ALA A 198 8.50 14.82 3.79
C ALA A 198 8.30 15.27 2.33
N PHE A 199 7.05 15.37 1.87
CA PHE A 199 6.72 15.91 0.55
C PHE A 199 7.19 17.36 0.38
N ILE A 200 6.79 18.23 1.31
CA ILE A 200 7.12 19.67 1.25
C ILE A 200 8.63 19.88 1.35
N ASN A 201 9.28 19.26 2.34
CA ASN A 201 10.73 19.39 2.55
C ASN A 201 11.53 18.85 1.37
N GLY A 202 11.11 17.75 0.78
CA GLY A 202 11.73 17.18 -0.42
C GLY A 202 11.70 18.15 -1.60
N LEU A 203 10.54 18.76 -1.87
CA LEU A 203 10.40 19.76 -2.94
C LEU A 203 11.25 21.01 -2.68
N LEU A 204 11.26 21.51 -1.44
CA LEU A 204 12.00 22.74 -1.07
C LEU A 204 13.53 22.52 -1.07
N SER A 205 14.01 21.33 -0.70
CA SER A 205 15.44 21.07 -0.57
C SER A 205 16.12 20.69 -1.88
N ASN A 206 15.52 19.81 -2.69
CA ASN A 206 16.17 19.26 -3.88
C ASN A 206 15.20 18.97 -5.06
N GLY A 207 13.95 19.40 -4.95
CA GLY A 207 12.91 19.17 -5.97
C GLY A 207 12.43 17.72 -6.07
N LYS A 208 12.82 16.85 -5.14
CA LYS A 208 12.45 15.42 -5.13
C LYS A 208 11.38 15.14 -4.09
N VAL A 209 10.57 14.16 -4.37
CA VAL A 209 9.57 13.64 -3.42
C VAL A 209 10.02 12.29 -2.86
N PRO A 210 9.57 11.91 -1.65
CA PRO A 210 10.10 10.73 -0.96
C PRO A 210 9.58 9.39 -1.48
N ILE A 211 8.66 9.39 -2.45
CA ILE A 211 8.17 8.18 -3.14
C ILE A 211 8.51 8.34 -4.61
N GLU A 212 9.32 7.44 -5.14
CA GLU A 212 9.66 7.43 -6.57
C GLU A 212 8.41 7.13 -7.40
N PHE A 213 8.26 7.84 -8.52
CA PHE A 213 7.06 7.70 -9.36
C PHE A 213 6.89 6.29 -9.90
N GLU A 214 8.00 5.58 -10.19
CA GLU A 214 7.99 4.17 -10.59
C GLU A 214 7.33 3.25 -9.53
N GLU A 215 7.57 3.48 -8.24
CA GLU A 215 6.90 2.73 -7.17
C GLU A 215 5.38 2.99 -7.18
N ILE A 216 4.97 4.25 -7.35
CA ILE A 216 3.55 4.64 -7.41
C ILE A 216 2.86 3.94 -8.59
N VAL A 217 3.50 3.95 -9.76
CA VAL A 217 3.01 3.26 -10.97
C VAL A 217 2.88 1.76 -10.73
N ALA A 218 3.92 1.13 -10.16
CA ALA A 218 3.92 -0.31 -9.90
C ALA A 218 2.82 -0.71 -8.89
N VAL A 219 2.63 0.06 -7.81
CA VAL A 219 1.56 -0.15 -6.82
C VAL A 219 0.18 -0.03 -7.48
N THR A 220 -0.03 1.00 -8.29
CA THR A 220 -1.30 1.23 -8.99
C THR A 220 -1.60 0.11 -9.98
N LYS A 221 -0.62 -0.29 -10.82
CA LYS A 221 -0.74 -1.44 -11.71
C LYS A 221 -1.06 -2.72 -10.95
N THR A 222 -0.38 -2.97 -9.82
CA THR A 222 -0.64 -4.15 -9.00
C THR A 222 -2.09 -4.18 -8.52
N SER A 223 -2.66 -3.04 -8.14
CA SER A 223 -4.06 -2.95 -7.72
C SER A 223 -5.04 -3.35 -8.85
N PHE A 224 -4.77 -2.94 -10.09
CA PHE A 224 -5.54 -3.41 -11.26
C PHE A 224 -5.37 -4.91 -11.50
N LYS A 225 -4.13 -5.43 -11.37
CA LYS A 225 -3.82 -6.86 -11.56
C LYS A 225 -4.42 -7.74 -10.46
N VAL A 226 -4.69 -7.21 -9.27
CA VAL A 226 -5.49 -7.89 -8.24
C VAL A 226 -6.90 -8.15 -8.75
N LEU A 227 -7.57 -7.14 -9.31
CA LEU A 227 -8.91 -7.29 -9.88
C LEU A 227 -8.92 -8.25 -11.08
N GLU A 228 -7.90 -8.19 -11.93
CA GLU A 228 -7.72 -9.12 -13.04
C GLU A 228 -7.57 -10.56 -12.56
N SER A 229 -6.74 -10.81 -11.53
CA SER A 229 -6.55 -12.13 -10.94
C SER A 229 -7.85 -12.70 -10.37
N ILE A 230 -8.64 -11.88 -9.65
CA ILE A 230 -9.95 -12.29 -9.13
C ILE A 230 -10.88 -12.73 -10.27
N LYS A 231 -10.97 -11.92 -11.35
CA LYS A 231 -11.78 -12.25 -12.54
C LYS A 231 -11.35 -13.53 -13.22
N ARG A 232 -10.06 -13.90 -13.13
CA ARG A 232 -9.49 -15.15 -13.67
C ARG A 232 -9.51 -16.31 -12.65
N GLY A 233 -10.31 -16.24 -11.60
CA GLY A 233 -10.43 -17.30 -10.61
C GLY A 233 -9.20 -17.50 -9.72
N GLY A 234 -8.37 -16.47 -9.54
CA GLY A 234 -7.17 -16.51 -8.70
C GLY A 234 -5.87 -16.84 -9.42
N GLU A 235 -5.91 -16.91 -10.77
CA GLU A 235 -4.68 -17.10 -11.55
C GLU A 235 -3.63 -16.06 -11.25
N GLN A 236 -2.36 -16.46 -11.33
CA GLN A 236 -1.25 -15.55 -11.17
C GLN A 236 -1.09 -14.64 -12.39
N VAL A 237 -1.09 -13.33 -12.17
CA VAL A 237 -0.96 -12.31 -13.21
C VAL A 237 0.37 -11.57 -13.04
N LYS A 238 1.02 -11.21 -14.15
CA LYS A 238 2.21 -10.33 -14.16
C LYS A 238 1.80 -8.87 -13.97
N VAL A 239 2.60 -8.12 -13.24
CA VAL A 239 2.44 -6.67 -13.00
C VAL A 239 3.14 -5.85 -14.08
#